data_02591f2100558dd91df61a614187b940
#
_entry.id   02591f2100558dd91df61a614187b940
#
_cell.length_a   1.000
_cell.length_b   1.000
_cell.length_c   1.000
_cell.angle_alpha   90.00
_cell.angle_beta   90.00
_cell.angle_gamma   90.00
#
_symmetry.space_group_name_H-M   'P 1'
#
loop_
_entity.id
_entity.type
_entity.pdbx_description
1 polymer ?
#
loop_
_entity_poly.entity_id
_entity_poly.type
_entity_poly.pdbx_seq_one_letter_code
_entity_poly.pdbx_strand_id
1 'polypeptide(L)'
;MQAICSSEESLYRPEAVRWRQRMEMMKPLGDTVVLLPCSMKKPYSNSKSHQKFRKLTRSFQELIVTSPFGICPRELENTFPIQSYDVSTTGSWSSDEVEESGKLIAKYCEGKNIVANLAGGYLESLEAFVDDFTNVCVDGRPTSNDSLYNLRMELKNHQRVNRREKTLHELRSIARYQFGEDGDRFIADNVKTKGMYHKRILSDGTQIALLNKDYGLYRLNLAGGEILKDLGIHIVNIDFDLQTNTVFAPGIEKADHSILPNDEVVVVRDNTAVGVGRAVMTGREMEECNNGIGVKLKHRLKK
;
A
#
# COMPACT_ATOMS: atom_id res chain seq x y z
N MET A 1 -5.84 16.28 5.00
CA MET A 1 -6.47 16.04 6.33
C MET A 1 -5.55 15.08 7.07
N GLN A 2 -5.22 15.35 8.33
CA GLN A 2 -4.36 14.52 9.15
C GLN A 2 -5.26 13.63 10.03
N ALA A 3 -5.05 12.31 10.00
CA ALA A 3 -5.71 11.41 10.93
C ALA A 3 -4.92 11.40 12.24
N ILE A 4 -5.56 11.84 13.32
CA ILE A 4 -4.96 11.80 14.66
C ILE A 4 -5.27 10.43 15.26
N CYS A 5 -4.24 9.65 15.51
CA CYS A 5 -4.32 8.33 16.10
C CYS A 5 -3.55 8.37 17.41
N SER A 6 -4.28 8.26 18.51
CA SER A 6 -3.68 8.32 19.85
C SER A 6 -4.23 7.20 20.69
N SER A 7 -3.61 6.09 20.76
CA SER A 7 -3.98 4.97 21.62
C SER A 7 -4.63 3.77 20.94
N GLU A 8 -4.92 2.78 21.75
CA GLU A 8 -5.58 1.52 21.45
C GLU A 8 -6.89 1.68 20.68
N GLU A 9 -7.70 2.71 21.01
CA GLU A 9 -8.95 3.00 20.27
C GLU A 9 -8.74 3.20 18.77
N SER A 10 -7.56 3.66 18.36
CA SER A 10 -7.23 3.87 16.96
C SER A 10 -7.07 2.58 16.15
N LEU A 11 -6.89 1.43 16.80
CA LEU A 11 -6.88 0.12 16.16
C LEU A 11 -8.20 -0.18 15.43
N TYR A 12 -9.32 0.30 15.97
CA TYR A 12 -10.66 0.00 15.47
C TYR A 12 -11.20 1.03 14.47
N ARG A 13 -10.41 2.05 14.12
CA ARG A 13 -10.81 3.00 13.07
C ARG A 13 -10.88 2.32 11.71
N PRO A 14 -11.89 2.66 10.88
CA PRO A 14 -12.05 2.04 9.56
C PRO A 14 -10.79 2.09 8.69
N GLU A 15 -10.02 3.18 8.75
CA GLU A 15 -8.78 3.33 8.00
C GLU A 15 -7.70 2.35 8.48
N ALA A 16 -7.58 2.11 9.79
CA ALA A 16 -6.61 1.17 10.35
C ALA A 16 -7.01 -0.28 10.03
N VAL A 17 -8.29 -0.62 10.21
CA VAL A 17 -8.81 -1.96 9.90
C VAL A 17 -8.62 -2.27 8.41
N ARG A 18 -9.02 -1.38 7.51
CA ARG A 18 -8.85 -1.56 6.05
C ARG A 18 -7.38 -1.67 5.65
N TRP A 19 -6.51 -0.88 6.28
CA TRP A 19 -5.08 -0.98 6.03
C TRP A 19 -4.56 -2.36 6.40
N ARG A 20 -4.84 -2.84 7.62
CA ARG A 20 -4.39 -4.16 8.08
C ARG A 20 -4.92 -5.29 7.18
N GLN A 21 -6.19 -5.27 6.80
CA GLN A 21 -6.77 -6.21 5.84
C GLN A 21 -6.01 -6.23 4.51
N ARG A 22 -5.62 -5.05 3.99
CA ARG A 22 -4.83 -4.96 2.76
C ARG A 22 -3.38 -5.43 2.95
N MET A 23 -2.81 -5.27 4.15
CA MET A 23 -1.47 -5.79 4.45
C MET A 23 -1.40 -7.31 4.40
N GLU A 24 -2.49 -8.00 4.68
CA GLU A 24 -2.55 -9.48 4.62
C GLU A 24 -2.27 -10.06 3.22
N MET A 25 -2.53 -9.31 2.16
CA MET A 25 -2.26 -9.74 0.79
C MET A 25 -0.89 -9.31 0.27
N MET A 26 -0.15 -8.49 1.03
CA MET A 26 1.15 -7.97 0.59
C MET A 26 2.22 -9.06 0.64
N LYS A 27 3.20 -8.96 -0.26
CA LYS A 27 4.30 -9.94 -0.40
C LYS A 27 5.64 -9.22 -0.37
N PRO A 28 6.63 -9.72 0.37
CA PRO A 28 7.97 -9.15 0.40
C PRO A 28 8.77 -9.51 -0.85
N LEU A 29 9.76 -8.67 -1.17
CA LEU A 29 10.73 -8.89 -2.23
C LEU A 29 12.00 -9.55 -1.68
N GLY A 30 12.54 -10.51 -2.42
CA GLY A 30 13.79 -11.21 -2.06
C GLY A 30 13.61 -12.14 -0.86
N ASP A 31 14.73 -12.56 -0.27
CA ASP A 31 14.76 -13.58 0.78
C ASP A 31 14.93 -12.99 2.19
N THR A 32 15.18 -11.69 2.28
CA THR A 32 15.45 -11.02 3.56
C THR A 32 14.56 -9.80 3.75
N VAL A 33 13.87 -9.74 4.88
CA VAL A 33 13.07 -8.61 5.33
C VAL A 33 13.74 -7.93 6.50
N VAL A 34 13.93 -6.62 6.40
CA VAL A 34 14.52 -5.80 7.47
C VAL A 34 13.40 -5.07 8.20
N LEU A 35 13.18 -5.40 9.46
CA LEU A 35 12.17 -4.79 10.31
C LEU A 35 12.73 -3.56 11.00
N LEU A 36 12.01 -2.45 10.90
CA LEU A 36 12.42 -1.14 11.43
C LEU A 36 11.27 -0.53 12.25
N PRO A 37 11.55 0.19 13.34
CA PRO A 37 10.50 0.88 14.08
C PRO A 37 9.98 2.08 13.29
N CYS A 38 8.75 2.47 13.52
CA CYS A 38 8.16 3.67 12.94
C CYS A 38 8.86 4.96 13.46
N SER A 39 8.42 6.09 12.98
CA SER A 39 8.85 7.40 13.46
C SER A 39 7.72 8.42 13.42
N MET A 40 7.79 9.44 14.25
CA MET A 40 6.78 10.52 14.28
C MET A 40 6.65 11.21 12.92
N LYS A 41 7.76 11.50 12.25
CA LYS A 41 7.74 12.20 10.96
C LYS A 41 7.35 11.26 9.83
N LYS A 42 6.31 11.65 9.06
CA LYS A 42 5.82 10.96 7.87
C LYS A 42 6.01 11.81 6.61
N PRO A 43 6.16 11.18 5.45
CA PRO A 43 6.53 9.76 5.26
C PRO A 43 7.81 9.43 6.03
N TYR A 44 7.98 8.18 6.45
CA TYR A 44 9.10 7.76 7.31
C TYR A 44 10.48 8.13 6.75
N SER A 45 10.67 8.06 5.43
CA SER A 45 11.92 8.45 4.75
C SER A 45 12.36 9.89 5.01
N ASN A 46 11.44 10.76 5.46
CA ASN A 46 11.76 12.15 5.83
C ASN A 46 12.30 12.27 7.27
N SER A 47 12.24 11.21 8.08
CA SER A 47 12.77 11.23 9.45
C SER A 47 14.28 11.01 9.48
N LYS A 48 14.96 11.58 10.46
CA LYS A 48 16.41 11.41 10.66
C LYS A 48 16.80 9.96 10.93
N SER A 49 15.95 9.21 11.64
CA SER A 49 16.17 7.77 11.93
C SER A 49 16.17 6.95 10.64
N HIS A 50 15.09 7.07 9.84
CA HIS A 50 14.99 6.32 8.60
C HIS A 50 16.00 6.74 7.53
N GLN A 51 16.47 7.98 7.53
CA GLN A 51 17.60 8.38 6.68
C GLN A 51 18.89 7.63 7.03
N LYS A 52 19.13 7.32 8.32
CA LYS A 52 20.25 6.48 8.74
C LYS A 52 20.05 5.03 8.30
N PHE A 53 18.87 4.45 8.56
CA PHE A 53 18.55 3.05 8.19
C PHE A 53 18.70 2.84 6.69
N ARG A 54 18.10 3.69 5.85
CA ARG A 54 18.12 3.56 4.39
C ARG A 54 19.52 3.58 3.76
N LYS A 55 20.52 4.15 4.42
CA LYS A 55 21.92 4.03 3.97
C LYS A 55 22.41 2.59 3.97
N LEU A 56 21.84 1.74 4.82
CA LEU A 56 22.19 0.33 5.01
C LEU A 56 21.23 -0.61 4.32
N THR A 57 19.93 -0.32 4.34
CA THR A 57 18.84 -1.24 4.01
C THR A 57 18.26 -1.08 2.61
N ARG A 58 18.67 -0.07 1.84
CA ARG A 58 18.08 0.27 0.51
C ARG A 58 18.06 -0.87 -0.52
N SER A 59 18.90 -1.90 -0.33
CA SER A 59 18.96 -3.06 -1.22
C SER A 59 18.22 -4.29 -0.65
N PHE A 60 17.39 -4.09 0.36
CA PHE A 60 16.59 -5.12 1.01
C PHE A 60 15.13 -4.70 1.06
N GLN A 61 14.22 -5.65 1.33
CA GLN A 61 12.85 -5.32 1.69
C GLN A 61 12.83 -4.71 3.08
N GLU A 62 12.30 -3.49 3.20
CA GLU A 62 12.12 -2.82 4.48
C GLU A 62 10.66 -2.95 4.91
N LEU A 63 10.43 -3.41 6.13
CA LEU A 63 9.12 -3.47 6.76
C LEU A 63 9.13 -2.58 8.01
N ILE A 64 8.28 -1.58 8.03
CA ILE A 64 8.15 -0.67 9.18
C ILE A 64 7.05 -1.22 10.08
N VAL A 65 7.40 -1.50 11.32
CA VAL A 65 6.45 -1.93 12.35
C VAL A 65 5.85 -0.68 12.98
N THR A 66 4.52 -0.61 13.08
CA THR A 66 3.82 0.62 13.46
C THR A 66 2.42 0.36 14.00
N SER A 67 2.02 1.01 15.06
CA SER A 67 0.65 1.03 15.54
C SER A 67 -0.04 2.35 15.12
N PRO A 68 -1.35 2.34 14.82
CA PRO A 68 -2.34 1.24 14.87
C PRO A 68 -2.44 0.41 13.58
N PHE A 69 -1.53 0.59 12.65
CA PHE A 69 -1.58 -0.01 11.30
C PHE A 69 -0.88 -1.38 11.20
N GLY A 70 -0.19 -1.81 12.25
CA GLY A 70 0.56 -3.07 12.31
C GLY A 70 1.89 -2.97 11.57
N ILE A 71 1.86 -3.06 10.25
CA ILE A 71 3.04 -3.00 9.39
C ILE A 71 2.86 -2.01 8.23
N CYS A 72 3.99 -1.52 7.73
CA CYS A 72 4.04 -0.74 6.50
C CYS A 72 5.27 -1.13 5.67
N PRO A 73 5.10 -1.88 4.56
CA PRO A 73 6.15 -2.02 3.57
C PRO A 73 6.63 -0.66 3.08
N ARG A 74 7.93 -0.48 2.90
CA ARG A 74 8.53 0.83 2.58
C ARG A 74 7.89 1.51 1.37
N GLU A 75 7.52 0.76 0.37
CA GLU A 75 6.92 1.24 -0.87
C GLU A 75 5.54 1.90 -0.66
N LEU A 76 4.88 1.60 0.46
CA LEU A 76 3.57 2.14 0.81
C LEU A 76 3.64 3.32 1.80
N GLU A 77 4.83 3.79 2.20
CA GLU A 77 4.97 4.86 3.19
C GLU A 77 4.34 6.21 2.76
N ASN A 78 4.13 6.40 1.45
CA ASN A 78 3.46 7.58 0.89
C ASN A 78 1.96 7.38 0.68
N THR A 79 1.41 6.23 1.03
CA THR A 79 0.01 5.89 0.80
C THR A 79 -0.85 6.33 1.99
N PHE A 80 -2.03 6.91 1.71
CA PHE A 80 -3.01 7.18 2.76
C PHE A 80 -3.51 5.84 3.36
N PRO A 81 -3.64 5.73 4.69
CA PRO A 81 -3.49 6.76 5.72
C PRO A 81 -2.07 6.93 6.29
N ILE A 82 -1.12 6.06 5.96
CA ILE A 82 0.22 6.01 6.57
C ILE A 82 0.96 7.35 6.51
N GLN A 83 0.89 8.04 5.38
CA GLN A 83 1.62 9.30 5.22
C GLN A 83 1.09 10.46 6.07
N SER A 84 -0.11 10.33 6.66
CA SER A 84 -0.83 11.46 7.26
C SER A 84 -1.46 11.16 8.62
N TYR A 85 -1.06 10.05 9.28
CA TYR A 85 -1.50 9.80 10.65
C TYR A 85 -0.51 10.36 11.66
N ASP A 86 -1.03 10.71 12.83
CA ASP A 86 -0.25 11.07 14.00
C ASP A 86 -0.50 10.07 15.13
N VAL A 87 0.57 9.66 15.80
CA VAL A 87 0.52 8.75 16.93
C VAL A 87 1.64 9.09 17.89
N SER A 88 1.36 9.01 19.17
CA SER A 88 2.40 9.10 20.20
C SER A 88 3.30 7.85 20.10
N THR A 89 4.56 8.03 19.71
CA THR A 89 5.55 6.95 19.65
C THR A 89 6.15 6.72 21.03
N THR A 90 5.39 6.13 21.93
CA THR A 90 5.84 5.87 23.31
C THR A 90 6.78 4.68 23.39
N GLY A 91 6.69 3.74 22.46
CA GLY A 91 7.39 2.45 22.52
C GLY A 91 6.73 1.43 23.44
N SER A 92 5.68 1.82 24.16
CA SER A 92 4.86 0.93 24.98
C SER A 92 3.57 0.63 24.24
N TRP A 93 3.28 -0.62 24.00
CA TRP A 93 2.12 -1.09 23.24
C TRP A 93 1.19 -1.91 24.12
N SER A 94 -0.12 -1.85 23.87
CA SER A 94 -1.10 -2.73 24.48
C SER A 94 -1.00 -4.15 23.92
N SER A 95 -1.63 -5.11 24.58
CA SER A 95 -1.71 -6.49 24.09
C SER A 95 -2.30 -6.57 22.69
N ASP A 96 -3.34 -5.79 22.41
CA ASP A 96 -4.01 -5.76 21.11
C ASP A 96 -3.12 -5.16 20.01
N GLU A 97 -2.34 -4.11 20.33
CA GLU A 97 -1.37 -3.55 19.39
C GLU A 97 -0.25 -4.55 19.05
N VAL A 98 0.24 -5.29 20.06
CA VAL A 98 1.23 -6.36 19.91
C VAL A 98 0.66 -7.48 19.05
N GLU A 99 -0.55 -7.94 19.35
CA GLU A 99 -1.20 -9.05 18.64
C GLU A 99 -1.48 -8.70 17.16
N GLU A 100 -2.12 -7.56 16.89
CA GLU A 100 -2.47 -7.14 15.53
C GLU A 100 -1.22 -6.92 14.65
N SER A 101 -0.15 -6.37 15.23
CA SER A 101 1.10 -6.15 14.52
C SER A 101 1.86 -7.46 14.31
N GLY A 102 1.92 -8.30 15.34
CA GLY A 102 2.67 -9.56 15.30
C GLY A 102 2.10 -10.55 14.30
N LYS A 103 0.76 -10.70 14.23
CA LYS A 103 0.09 -11.53 13.21
C LYS A 103 0.47 -11.12 11.80
N LEU A 104 0.48 -9.80 11.52
CA LEU A 104 0.85 -9.28 10.21
C LEU A 104 2.34 -9.45 9.91
N ILE A 105 3.22 -9.28 10.90
CA ILE A 105 4.65 -9.55 10.74
C ILE A 105 4.88 -11.01 10.37
N ALA A 106 4.31 -11.96 11.13
CA ALA A 106 4.46 -13.38 10.89
C ALA A 106 3.98 -13.78 9.49
N LYS A 107 2.81 -13.30 9.09
CA LYS A 107 2.24 -13.57 7.74
C LYS A 107 3.09 -12.97 6.63
N TYR A 108 3.51 -11.70 6.76
CA TYR A 108 4.30 -11.02 5.74
C TYR A 108 5.68 -11.62 5.57
N CYS A 109 6.29 -12.07 6.66
CA CYS A 109 7.67 -12.59 6.69
C CYS A 109 7.75 -14.12 6.55
N GLU A 110 6.63 -14.80 6.26
CA GLU A 110 6.61 -16.26 6.12
C GLU A 110 7.66 -16.75 5.11
N GLY A 111 8.53 -17.67 5.55
CA GLY A 111 9.61 -18.23 4.73
C GLY A 111 10.75 -17.25 4.39
N LYS A 112 10.90 -16.14 5.12
CA LYS A 112 11.94 -15.12 4.91
C LYS A 112 12.95 -15.10 6.05
N ASN A 113 14.20 -14.71 5.74
CA ASN A 113 15.15 -14.33 6.75
C ASN A 113 14.75 -12.97 7.34
N ILE A 114 14.65 -12.88 8.65
CA ILE A 114 14.22 -11.67 9.36
C ILE A 114 15.39 -11.04 10.08
N VAL A 115 15.74 -9.82 9.70
CA VAL A 115 16.71 -8.98 10.41
C VAL A 115 15.96 -7.83 11.06
N ALA A 116 15.80 -7.90 12.36
CA ALA A 116 15.08 -6.89 13.15
C ALA A 116 16.07 -5.86 13.75
N ASN A 117 15.71 -4.60 13.69
CA ASN A 117 16.36 -3.52 14.43
C ASN A 117 15.30 -2.83 15.28
N LEU A 118 14.75 -3.56 16.25
CA LEU A 118 13.57 -3.23 17.02
C LEU A 118 13.85 -3.22 18.54
N ALA A 119 13.01 -2.50 19.30
CA ALA A 119 13.03 -2.47 20.76
C ALA A 119 11.63 -2.18 21.29
N GLY A 120 11.36 -2.48 22.58
CA GLY A 120 10.06 -2.28 23.23
C GLY A 120 8.91 -2.98 22.51
N GLY A 121 7.72 -2.39 22.51
CA GLY A 121 6.53 -2.98 21.90
C GLY A 121 6.68 -3.42 20.45
N TYR A 122 7.59 -2.78 19.69
CA TYR A 122 7.92 -3.23 18.34
C TYR A 122 8.60 -4.61 18.32
N LEU A 123 9.50 -4.85 19.26
CA LEU A 123 10.19 -6.14 19.40
C LEU A 123 9.23 -7.18 19.99
N GLU A 124 8.46 -6.81 21.02
CA GLU A 124 7.46 -7.68 21.65
C GLU A 124 6.47 -8.25 20.63
N SER A 125 6.02 -7.44 19.65
CA SER A 125 5.13 -7.93 18.57
C SER A 125 5.80 -8.93 17.63
N LEU A 126 7.11 -8.86 17.44
CA LEU A 126 7.84 -9.86 16.68
C LEU A 126 8.01 -11.14 17.49
N GLU A 127 8.50 -11.03 18.73
CA GLU A 127 8.78 -12.15 19.63
C GLU A 127 7.54 -12.99 19.95
N ALA A 128 6.36 -12.37 19.98
CA ALA A 128 5.11 -13.06 20.28
C ALA A 128 4.63 -14.01 19.17
N PHE A 129 5.10 -13.86 17.92
CA PHE A 129 4.57 -14.60 16.76
C PHE A 129 5.63 -15.21 15.84
N VAL A 130 6.90 -14.94 16.07
CA VAL A 130 8.01 -15.39 15.22
C VAL A 130 9.16 -15.89 16.10
N ASP A 131 9.57 -17.13 15.88
CA ASP A 131 10.65 -17.77 16.65
C ASP A 131 12.04 -17.55 16.04
N ASP A 132 12.12 -17.46 14.70
CA ASP A 132 13.42 -17.40 13.99
C ASP A 132 13.66 -16.02 13.37
N PHE A 133 14.48 -15.23 14.03
CA PHE A 133 14.92 -13.91 13.57
C PHE A 133 16.22 -13.47 14.25
N THR A 134 16.91 -12.51 13.64
CA THR A 134 18.09 -11.87 14.24
C THR A 134 17.74 -10.44 14.63
N ASN A 135 17.71 -10.12 15.94
CA ASN A 135 17.59 -8.73 16.39
C ASN A 135 18.97 -8.11 16.62
N VAL A 136 19.29 -7.06 15.87
CA VAL A 136 20.57 -6.36 15.92
C VAL A 136 20.61 -5.17 16.86
N CYS A 137 19.46 -4.78 17.43
CA CYS A 137 19.33 -3.71 18.42
C CYS A 137 19.57 -4.26 19.83
N VAL A 138 20.82 -4.14 20.31
CA VAL A 138 21.23 -4.73 21.61
C VAL A 138 21.09 -3.76 22.80
N ASP A 139 20.99 -2.46 22.56
CA ASP A 139 20.97 -1.42 23.59
C ASP A 139 19.59 -0.71 23.73
N GLY A 140 18.54 -1.27 23.12
CA GLY A 140 17.19 -0.68 23.10
C GLY A 140 17.08 0.61 22.28
N ARG A 141 18.14 1.00 21.54
CA ARG A 141 18.20 2.22 20.73
C ARG A 141 18.52 1.91 19.27
N PRO A 142 17.52 1.69 18.41
CA PRO A 142 17.71 1.30 17.01
C PRO A 142 18.60 2.24 16.18
N THR A 143 18.77 3.50 16.62
CA THR A 143 19.60 4.50 15.92
C THR A 143 20.97 4.72 16.54
N SER A 144 21.36 3.96 17.57
CA SER A 144 22.71 4.00 18.16
C SER A 144 23.76 3.56 17.16
N ASN A 145 25.02 3.92 17.40
CA ASN A 145 26.12 3.52 16.56
C ASN A 145 26.30 1.98 16.55
N ASP A 146 26.09 1.36 17.71
CA ASP A 146 26.25 -0.09 17.86
C ASP A 146 25.15 -0.84 17.11
N SER A 147 23.89 -0.46 17.27
CA SER A 147 22.76 -1.04 16.51
C SER A 147 22.93 -0.87 15.00
N LEU A 148 23.36 0.31 14.54
CA LEU A 148 23.62 0.56 13.11
C LEU A 148 24.85 -0.24 12.59
N TYR A 149 25.87 -0.40 13.41
CA TYR A 149 27.03 -1.23 13.07
C TYR A 149 26.63 -2.70 12.94
N ASN A 150 25.90 -3.23 13.94
CA ASN A 150 25.40 -4.60 13.93
C ASN A 150 24.48 -4.85 12.71
N LEU A 151 23.55 -3.93 12.43
CA LEU A 151 22.70 -4.00 11.24
C LEU A 151 23.54 -4.07 9.95
N ARG A 152 24.58 -3.24 9.85
CA ARG A 152 25.46 -3.24 8.69
C ARG A 152 26.21 -4.56 8.55
N MET A 153 26.68 -5.14 9.66
CA MET A 153 27.45 -6.39 9.65
C MET A 153 26.54 -7.56 9.29
N GLU A 154 25.35 -7.64 9.89
CA GLU A 154 24.39 -8.70 9.61
C GLU A 154 23.98 -8.70 8.12
N LEU A 155 23.61 -7.54 7.59
CA LEU A 155 23.19 -7.41 6.19
C LEU A 155 24.26 -7.77 5.14
N LYS A 156 25.53 -7.97 5.53
CA LYS A 156 26.55 -8.50 4.61
C LYS A 156 26.35 -9.98 4.30
N ASN A 157 25.69 -10.71 5.19
CA ASN A 157 25.44 -12.14 5.07
C ASN A 157 24.23 -12.45 4.18
N HIS A 158 23.47 -11.42 3.77
CA HIS A 158 22.21 -11.57 3.06
C HIS A 158 22.29 -11.12 1.60
N GLN A 159 21.50 -11.78 0.74
CA GLN A 159 21.42 -11.45 -0.68
C GLN A 159 20.72 -10.13 -0.92
N ARG A 160 21.33 -9.27 -1.72
CA ARG A 160 20.79 -7.97 -2.08
C ARG A 160 19.88 -8.07 -3.29
N VAL A 161 18.78 -7.32 -3.24
CA VAL A 161 17.86 -7.14 -4.37
C VAL A 161 18.43 -6.09 -5.32
N ASN A 162 18.33 -6.33 -6.64
CA ASN A 162 18.77 -5.35 -7.61
C ASN A 162 17.76 -4.19 -7.73
N ARG A 163 18.22 -3.05 -8.25
CA ARG A 163 17.42 -1.82 -8.31
C ARG A 163 16.21 -1.95 -9.22
N ARG A 164 16.31 -2.68 -10.34
CA ARG A 164 15.21 -2.82 -11.30
C ARG A 164 14.09 -3.67 -10.70
N GLU A 165 14.42 -4.80 -10.11
CA GLU A 165 13.47 -5.67 -9.41
C GLU A 165 12.77 -4.89 -8.29
N LYS A 166 13.52 -4.15 -7.48
CA LYS A 166 12.95 -3.34 -6.41
C LYS A 166 11.96 -2.29 -6.94
N THR A 167 12.31 -1.59 -8.01
CA THR A 167 11.42 -0.59 -8.61
C THR A 167 10.14 -1.22 -9.15
N LEU A 168 10.25 -2.37 -9.82
CA LEU A 168 9.09 -3.10 -10.34
C LEU A 168 8.20 -3.61 -9.20
N HIS A 169 8.83 -4.18 -8.16
CA HIS A 169 8.13 -4.63 -6.97
C HIS A 169 7.38 -3.47 -6.28
N GLU A 170 8.02 -2.31 -6.08
CA GLU A 170 7.39 -1.11 -5.52
C GLU A 170 6.11 -0.73 -6.29
N LEU A 171 6.16 -0.72 -7.62
CA LEU A 171 4.99 -0.41 -8.44
C LEU A 171 3.90 -1.47 -8.31
N ARG A 172 4.27 -2.75 -8.30
CA ARG A 172 3.34 -3.88 -8.16
C ARG A 172 2.70 -3.92 -6.78
N SER A 173 3.46 -3.65 -5.73
CA SER A 173 2.94 -3.56 -4.36
C SER A 173 1.88 -2.46 -4.21
N ILE A 174 2.12 -1.28 -4.80
CA ILE A 174 1.12 -0.20 -4.82
C ILE A 174 -0.15 -0.64 -5.58
N ALA A 175 0.00 -1.33 -6.72
CA ALA A 175 -1.13 -1.82 -7.48
C ALA A 175 -1.91 -2.91 -6.72
N ARG A 176 -1.22 -3.85 -6.08
CA ARG A 176 -1.82 -4.87 -5.22
C ARG A 176 -2.57 -4.25 -4.04
N TYR A 177 -1.96 -3.27 -3.37
CA TYR A 177 -2.64 -2.53 -2.30
C TYR A 177 -3.92 -1.85 -2.77
N GLN A 178 -3.90 -1.25 -3.97
CA GLN A 178 -5.02 -0.47 -4.50
C GLN A 178 -6.12 -1.31 -5.14
N PHE A 179 -5.75 -2.37 -5.86
CA PHE A 179 -6.65 -3.14 -6.73
C PHE A 179 -6.90 -4.57 -6.24
N GLY A 180 -6.37 -4.96 -5.08
CA GLY A 180 -6.56 -6.30 -4.53
C GLY A 180 -5.46 -7.28 -4.90
N GLU A 181 -5.65 -8.56 -4.59
CA GLU A 181 -4.61 -9.60 -4.65
C GLU A 181 -3.96 -9.75 -6.03
N ASP A 182 -4.76 -9.71 -7.09
CA ASP A 182 -4.28 -9.77 -8.49
C ASP A 182 -3.91 -8.40 -9.09
N GLY A 183 -3.98 -7.35 -8.29
CA GLY A 183 -3.73 -5.97 -8.74
C GLY A 183 -2.30 -5.74 -9.23
N ASP A 184 -1.31 -6.51 -8.80
CA ASP A 184 0.05 -6.43 -9.30
C ASP A 184 0.18 -6.74 -10.80
N ARG A 185 -0.75 -7.52 -11.38
CA ARG A 185 -0.82 -7.82 -12.82
C ARG A 185 -1.12 -6.59 -13.68
N PHE A 186 -1.61 -5.51 -13.07
CA PHE A 186 -1.75 -4.20 -13.71
C PHE A 186 -0.40 -3.63 -14.19
N ILE A 187 0.71 -4.03 -13.57
CA ILE A 187 2.05 -3.55 -13.85
C ILE A 187 2.85 -4.63 -14.57
N ALA A 188 2.99 -4.50 -15.91
CA ALA A 188 3.78 -5.41 -16.73
C ALA A 188 5.30 -5.27 -16.49
N ASP A 189 6.09 -6.28 -16.88
CA ASP A 189 7.55 -6.29 -16.67
C ASP A 189 8.28 -5.18 -17.43
N ASN A 190 7.72 -4.75 -18.57
CA ASN A 190 8.32 -3.75 -19.45
C ASN A 190 7.87 -2.31 -19.14
N VAL A 191 7.13 -2.11 -18.03
CA VAL A 191 6.62 -0.80 -17.67
C VAL A 191 7.76 0.22 -17.50
N LYS A 192 7.52 1.45 -17.93
CA LYS A 192 8.43 2.60 -17.77
C LYS A 192 7.76 3.69 -16.97
N THR A 193 8.56 4.41 -16.18
CA THR A 193 8.09 5.54 -15.39
C THR A 193 8.72 6.84 -15.90
N LYS A 194 7.93 7.93 -16.00
CA LYS A 194 8.41 9.27 -16.35
C LYS A 194 7.83 10.31 -15.39
N GLY A 195 8.63 11.30 -15.02
CA GLY A 195 8.25 12.41 -14.14
C GLY A 195 8.96 12.35 -12.79
N MET A 196 9.16 13.52 -12.19
CA MET A 196 9.85 13.64 -10.89
C MET A 196 8.88 13.62 -9.71
N TYR A 197 7.81 14.40 -9.75
CA TYR A 197 6.85 14.52 -8.65
C TYR A 197 5.75 13.48 -8.78
N HIS A 198 4.90 13.60 -9.81
CA HIS A 198 3.98 12.55 -10.18
C HIS A 198 4.63 11.68 -11.24
N LYS A 199 4.54 10.35 -11.10
CA LYS A 199 5.13 9.43 -12.07
C LYS A 199 4.06 8.96 -13.05
N ARG A 200 4.24 9.26 -14.33
CA ARG A 200 3.47 8.65 -15.40
C ARG A 200 3.93 7.21 -15.58
N ILE A 201 2.99 6.28 -15.57
CA ILE A 201 3.22 4.85 -15.79
C ILE A 201 2.89 4.54 -17.26
N LEU A 202 3.88 4.06 -17.98
CA LEU A 202 3.74 3.75 -19.39
C LEU A 202 3.94 2.25 -19.61
N SER A 203 2.99 1.63 -20.33
CA SER A 203 3.10 0.28 -20.88
C SER A 203 3.13 0.39 -22.39
N ASP A 204 4.14 -0.18 -23.04
CA ASP A 204 4.34 -0.11 -24.49
C ASP A 204 4.22 1.31 -25.09
N GLY A 205 4.72 2.29 -24.35
CA GLY A 205 4.70 3.69 -24.77
C GLY A 205 3.40 4.44 -24.46
N THR A 206 2.32 3.74 -24.12
CA THR A 206 1.02 4.31 -23.77
C THR A 206 0.95 4.56 -22.26
N GLN A 207 0.46 5.73 -21.86
CA GLN A 207 0.24 6.02 -20.45
C GLN A 207 -1.00 5.28 -19.94
N ILE A 208 -0.81 4.38 -18.98
CA ILE A 208 -1.89 3.61 -18.35
C ILE A 208 -2.39 4.26 -17.05
N ALA A 209 -1.49 4.90 -16.31
CA ALA A 209 -1.82 5.57 -15.05
C ALA A 209 -0.87 6.72 -14.72
N LEU A 210 -1.26 7.51 -13.72
CA LEU A 210 -0.42 8.47 -13.01
C LEU A 210 -0.31 8.04 -11.56
N LEU A 211 0.89 7.69 -11.10
CA LEU A 211 1.13 7.50 -9.67
C LEU A 211 1.20 8.87 -9.00
N ASN A 212 0.17 9.20 -8.24
CA ASN A 212 0.05 10.49 -7.58
C ASN A 212 0.82 10.47 -6.26
N LYS A 213 1.78 11.38 -6.11
CA LYS A 213 2.63 11.47 -4.93
C LYS A 213 1.89 11.95 -3.67
N ASP A 214 0.79 12.69 -3.83
CA ASP A 214 0.08 13.29 -2.68
C ASP A 214 -0.63 12.25 -1.81
N TYR A 215 -1.00 11.10 -2.38
CA TYR A 215 -1.63 10.00 -1.65
C TYR A 215 -1.11 8.60 -2.03
N GLY A 216 -0.04 8.52 -2.83
CA GLY A 216 0.71 7.29 -3.09
C GLY A 216 -0.03 6.24 -3.92
N LEU A 217 -1.10 6.61 -4.66
CA LEU A 217 -1.94 5.70 -5.43
C LEU A 217 -1.99 6.07 -6.91
N TYR A 218 -2.37 5.10 -7.73
CA TYR A 218 -2.59 5.28 -9.15
C TYR A 218 -3.89 6.03 -9.44
N ARG A 219 -3.84 6.93 -10.42
CA ARG A 219 -4.99 7.45 -11.15
C ARG A 219 -4.98 6.87 -12.55
N LEU A 220 -6.09 6.27 -12.93
CA LEU A 220 -6.21 5.58 -14.22
C LEU A 220 -6.37 6.56 -15.39
N ASN A 221 -5.79 6.16 -16.53
CA ASN A 221 -6.22 6.61 -17.86
C ASN A 221 -7.10 5.53 -18.47
N LEU A 222 -7.76 5.81 -19.61
CA LEU A 222 -8.61 4.83 -20.29
C LEU A 222 -7.86 3.53 -20.65
N ALA A 223 -6.61 3.65 -21.12
CA ALA A 223 -5.78 2.47 -21.38
C ALA A 223 -5.51 1.62 -20.12
N GLY A 224 -5.39 2.25 -18.94
CA GLY A 224 -5.31 1.53 -17.67
C GLY A 224 -6.65 0.91 -17.28
N GLY A 225 -7.75 1.56 -17.63
CA GLY A 225 -9.10 1.00 -17.46
C GLY A 225 -9.30 -0.28 -18.27
N GLU A 226 -8.82 -0.33 -19.53
CA GLU A 226 -8.86 -1.57 -20.32
C GLU A 226 -8.09 -2.71 -19.64
N ILE A 227 -6.92 -2.44 -19.07
CA ILE A 227 -6.16 -3.47 -18.34
C ILE A 227 -6.96 -3.98 -17.13
N LEU A 228 -7.56 -3.10 -16.32
CA LEU A 228 -8.36 -3.52 -15.15
C LEU A 228 -9.60 -4.29 -15.58
N LYS A 229 -10.26 -3.88 -16.68
CA LYS A 229 -11.38 -4.60 -17.26
C LYS A 229 -10.98 -6.03 -17.64
N ASP A 230 -9.85 -6.20 -18.33
CA ASP A 230 -9.35 -7.52 -18.74
C ASP A 230 -8.93 -8.39 -17.55
N LEU A 231 -8.54 -7.77 -16.43
CA LEU A 231 -8.25 -8.45 -15.16
C LEU A 231 -9.51 -8.76 -14.35
N GLY A 232 -10.66 -8.20 -14.69
CA GLY A 232 -11.90 -8.38 -13.93
C GLY A 232 -11.96 -7.56 -12.63
N ILE A 233 -11.22 -6.46 -12.53
CA ILE A 233 -11.03 -5.71 -11.28
C ILE A 233 -11.72 -4.35 -11.34
N HIS A 234 -12.47 -4.01 -10.28
CA HIS A 234 -13.14 -2.72 -10.06
C HIS A 234 -14.01 -2.29 -11.25
N ILE A 235 -14.76 -3.23 -11.81
CA ILE A 235 -15.65 -3.00 -12.97
C ILE A 235 -16.98 -2.46 -12.50
N VAL A 236 -17.48 -1.45 -13.25
CA VAL A 236 -18.85 -0.91 -13.15
C VAL A 236 -19.48 -0.98 -14.53
N ASN A 237 -20.49 -1.82 -14.71
CA ASN A 237 -21.17 -2.03 -15.98
C ASN A 237 -22.37 -1.09 -16.13
N ILE A 238 -22.52 -0.51 -17.34
CA ILE A 238 -23.64 0.34 -17.75
C ILE A 238 -24.13 -0.07 -19.15
N ASP A 239 -25.39 0.23 -19.46
CA ASP A 239 -26.05 -0.06 -20.75
C ASP A 239 -26.27 1.18 -21.64
N PHE A 240 -25.87 2.37 -21.18
CA PHE A 240 -26.11 3.64 -21.85
C PHE A 240 -24.83 4.38 -22.25
N ASP A 241 -25.00 5.36 -23.18
CA ASP A 241 -23.91 6.26 -23.58
C ASP A 241 -23.60 7.30 -22.50
N LEU A 242 -22.33 7.42 -22.16
CA LEU A 242 -21.87 8.43 -21.20
C LEU A 242 -21.97 9.85 -21.79
N GLN A 243 -22.93 10.65 -21.33
CA GLN A 243 -23.11 12.04 -21.74
C GLN A 243 -22.35 13.01 -20.80
N THR A 244 -22.21 12.64 -19.53
CA THR A 244 -21.60 13.46 -18.49
C THR A 244 -20.40 12.76 -17.84
N ASN A 245 -19.71 13.47 -16.94
CA ASN A 245 -18.64 12.87 -16.12
C ASN A 245 -19.19 12.28 -14.80
N THR A 246 -20.47 11.98 -14.74
CA THR A 246 -21.11 11.40 -13.56
C THR A 246 -21.95 10.20 -14.00
N VAL A 247 -21.78 9.07 -13.34
CA VAL A 247 -22.62 7.88 -13.46
C VAL A 247 -23.45 7.79 -12.21
N PHE A 248 -24.77 7.80 -12.36
CA PHE A 248 -25.71 7.66 -11.26
C PHE A 248 -26.04 6.19 -11.02
N ALA A 249 -26.31 5.82 -9.75
CA ALA A 249 -26.63 4.46 -9.37
C ALA A 249 -27.74 3.81 -10.20
N PRO A 250 -28.88 4.48 -10.51
CA PRO A 250 -29.93 3.88 -11.34
C PRO A 250 -29.52 3.47 -12.77
N GLY A 251 -28.37 3.93 -13.24
CA GLY A 251 -27.82 3.57 -14.55
C GLY A 251 -26.73 2.50 -14.48
N ILE A 252 -26.45 1.95 -13.31
CA ILE A 252 -25.45 0.90 -13.11
C ILE A 252 -26.18 -0.44 -13.09
N GLU A 253 -25.82 -1.34 -14.02
CA GLU A 253 -26.39 -2.68 -14.08
C GLU A 253 -25.71 -3.64 -13.10
N LYS A 254 -24.38 -3.52 -12.98
CA LYS A 254 -23.56 -4.39 -12.15
C LYS A 254 -22.28 -3.68 -11.74
N ALA A 255 -21.84 -3.90 -10.51
CA ALA A 255 -20.59 -3.39 -9.98
C ALA A 255 -19.82 -4.47 -9.20
N ASP A 256 -18.50 -4.43 -9.27
CA ASP A 256 -17.66 -5.27 -8.42
C ASP A 256 -17.88 -4.91 -6.93
N HIS A 257 -18.30 -5.87 -6.12
CA HIS A 257 -18.62 -5.64 -4.71
C HIS A 257 -17.39 -5.35 -3.84
N SER A 258 -16.17 -5.57 -4.35
CA SER A 258 -14.94 -5.17 -3.67
C SER A 258 -14.70 -3.65 -3.69
N ILE A 259 -15.41 -2.92 -4.57
CA ILE A 259 -15.29 -1.47 -4.70
C ILE A 259 -15.73 -0.77 -3.42
N LEU A 260 -14.88 0.12 -2.94
CA LEU A 260 -15.14 1.01 -1.82
C LEU A 260 -15.13 2.48 -2.28
N PRO A 261 -15.79 3.41 -1.54
CA PRO A 261 -15.72 4.83 -1.85
C PRO A 261 -14.27 5.34 -1.95
N ASN A 262 -14.01 6.15 -2.99
CA ASN A 262 -12.72 6.67 -3.44
C ASN A 262 -11.81 5.68 -4.20
N ASP A 263 -12.18 4.42 -4.38
CA ASP A 263 -11.43 3.53 -5.25
C ASP A 263 -11.50 4.01 -6.71
N GLU A 264 -10.39 3.83 -7.44
CA GLU A 264 -10.35 4.01 -8.90
C GLU A 264 -11.10 2.84 -9.55
N VAL A 265 -12.02 3.16 -10.43
CA VAL A 265 -12.90 2.18 -11.09
C VAL A 265 -12.88 2.37 -12.61
N VAL A 266 -13.21 1.30 -13.33
CA VAL A 266 -13.43 1.31 -14.77
C VAL A 266 -14.92 1.14 -15.06
N VAL A 267 -15.50 2.06 -15.82
CA VAL A 267 -16.87 1.96 -16.34
C VAL A 267 -16.83 1.29 -17.70
N VAL A 268 -17.55 0.19 -17.81
CA VAL A 268 -17.56 -0.70 -18.96
C VAL A 268 -18.95 -0.71 -19.59
N ARG A 269 -18.98 -0.64 -20.92
CA ARG A 269 -20.14 -0.85 -21.74
C ARG A 269 -19.77 -1.71 -22.95
N ASP A 270 -20.59 -2.68 -23.30
CA ASP A 270 -20.36 -3.56 -24.46
C ASP A 270 -18.92 -4.11 -24.48
N ASN A 271 -18.42 -4.58 -23.32
CA ASN A 271 -17.04 -5.08 -23.11
C ASN A 271 -15.92 -4.09 -23.44
N THR A 272 -16.20 -2.79 -23.43
CA THR A 272 -15.22 -1.71 -23.70
C THR A 272 -15.15 -0.77 -22.49
N ALA A 273 -13.95 -0.36 -22.10
CA ALA A 273 -13.78 0.66 -21.06
C ALA A 273 -14.16 2.04 -21.62
N VAL A 274 -15.35 2.50 -21.28
CA VAL A 274 -15.89 3.79 -21.73
C VAL A 274 -15.56 4.96 -20.82
N GLY A 275 -15.14 4.68 -19.58
CA GLY A 275 -14.73 5.70 -18.62
C GLY A 275 -13.88 5.13 -17.48
N VAL A 276 -13.10 6.00 -16.85
CA VAL A 276 -12.38 5.71 -15.60
C VAL A 276 -12.57 6.87 -14.64
N GLY A 277 -12.67 6.57 -13.37
CA GLY A 277 -12.91 7.59 -12.35
C GLY A 277 -12.89 7.01 -10.94
N ARG A 278 -13.58 7.68 -10.03
CA ARG A 278 -13.67 7.28 -8.62
C ARG A 278 -15.06 6.89 -8.22
N ALA A 279 -15.13 5.80 -7.47
CA ALA A 279 -16.34 5.38 -6.78
C ALA A 279 -16.75 6.41 -5.71
N VAL A 280 -18.04 6.69 -5.61
CA VAL A 280 -18.64 7.52 -4.57
C VAL A 280 -19.42 6.66 -3.58
N MET A 281 -19.88 5.50 -4.04
CA MET A 281 -20.58 4.46 -3.28
C MET A 281 -19.77 3.17 -3.29
N THR A 282 -20.10 2.22 -2.42
CA THR A 282 -19.65 0.84 -2.53
C THR A 282 -20.23 0.17 -3.77
N GLY A 283 -19.58 -0.88 -4.29
CA GLY A 283 -20.12 -1.62 -5.43
C GLY A 283 -21.53 -2.17 -5.18
N ARG A 284 -21.82 -2.63 -3.97
CA ARG A 284 -23.16 -3.09 -3.58
C ARG A 284 -24.20 -1.95 -3.60
N GLU A 285 -23.87 -0.78 -3.03
CA GLU A 285 -24.77 0.39 -3.08
C GLU A 285 -25.04 0.86 -4.51
N MET A 286 -24.06 0.72 -5.41
CA MET A 286 -24.23 1.06 -6.83
C MET A 286 -25.32 0.23 -7.51
N GLU A 287 -25.49 -1.04 -7.11
CA GLU A 287 -26.52 -1.93 -7.65
C GLU A 287 -27.88 -1.78 -6.94
N GLU A 288 -27.89 -1.49 -5.64
CA GLU A 288 -29.10 -1.50 -4.81
C GLU A 288 -29.79 -0.14 -4.71
N CYS A 289 -29.04 0.98 -4.89
CA CYS A 289 -29.59 2.31 -4.70
C CYS A 289 -30.33 2.84 -5.94
N ASN A 290 -31.52 3.39 -5.72
CA ASN A 290 -32.35 4.00 -6.76
C ASN A 290 -32.03 5.48 -7.02
N ASN A 291 -31.03 6.05 -6.33
CA ASN A 291 -30.59 7.43 -6.52
C ASN A 291 -29.15 7.61 -6.04
N GLY A 292 -28.56 8.76 -6.35
CA GLY A 292 -27.22 9.11 -5.94
C GLY A 292 -26.16 8.87 -7.02
N ILE A 293 -24.95 9.34 -6.74
CA ILE A 293 -23.81 9.25 -7.65
C ILE A 293 -23.03 7.99 -7.32
N GLY A 294 -22.95 7.04 -8.25
CA GLY A 294 -22.10 5.84 -8.14
C GLY A 294 -20.65 6.17 -8.47
N VAL A 295 -20.38 6.81 -9.63
CA VAL A 295 -19.01 7.10 -10.10
C VAL A 295 -18.87 8.55 -10.58
N LYS A 296 -17.76 9.19 -10.20
CA LYS A 296 -17.27 10.45 -10.77
C LYS A 296 -16.12 10.16 -11.74
N LEU A 297 -16.37 10.35 -13.04
CA LEU A 297 -15.42 10.08 -14.10
C LEU A 297 -14.34 11.17 -14.18
N LYS A 298 -13.12 10.75 -14.41
CA LYS A 298 -11.97 11.60 -14.71
C LYS A 298 -11.71 11.66 -16.22
N HIS A 299 -11.77 10.50 -16.86
CA HIS A 299 -11.64 10.37 -18.32
C HIS A 299 -12.78 9.52 -18.83
N ARG A 300 -13.28 9.89 -20.01
CA ARG A 300 -14.27 9.09 -20.76
C ARG A 300 -13.94 9.10 -22.24
N LEU A 301 -14.40 8.07 -22.96
CA LEU A 301 -14.38 8.09 -24.40
C LEU A 301 -15.22 9.27 -24.90
N LYS A 302 -14.64 10.10 -25.76
CA LYS A 302 -15.38 11.11 -26.51
C LYS A 302 -15.90 10.41 -27.77
N LYS A 303 -17.18 10.54 -28.02
CA LYS A 303 -17.73 10.23 -29.36
C LYS A 303 -17.18 11.17 -30.41
#